data_287ea6bd00a642a2541b273532b2c31b
#
_entry.id   287ea6bd00a642a2541b273532b2c31b
#
_cell.length_a   1.000
_cell.length_b   1.000
_cell.length_c   1.000
_cell.angle_alpha   90.00
_cell.angle_beta   90.00
_cell.angle_gamma   90.00
#
_symmetry.space_group_name_H-M   'P 1'
#
loop_
_entity.id
_entity.type
_entity.pdbx_description
1 polymer ?
#
loop_
_entity_poly.entity_id
_entity_poly.type
_entity_poly.pdbx_seq_one_letter_code
_entity_poly.pdbx_strand_id
1 'polypeptide(L)'
;MSRVAVLDFETTGLSPNLGDRATEIAVVILDGGRVVDRFASLMNAGVKIPGFITELTGITDAMVKAAPPAPAVMADAARFVGATPIVAHNASFDRRFWTAELQRAGIPTSNRFACTMLIARRLYPEAPNHKLGTLIDLHQLPRPGVAHRALADAEMAASLWDRILVDLRHQHGVPDPDHALLMRLQACARAAVPAFLARQVGGWG
;
A
#
# COMPACT_ATOMS: atom_id res chain seq x y z
N MET A 1 17.41 -0.17 -7.40
CA MET A 1 16.03 -0.23 -6.85
C MET A 1 15.52 1.18 -6.65
N SER A 2 14.35 1.52 -7.17
CA SER A 2 13.76 2.84 -7.03
C SER A 2 13.11 3.03 -5.64
N ARG A 3 13.11 4.28 -5.16
CA ARG A 3 12.41 4.69 -3.95
C ARG A 3 10.90 4.59 -4.16
N VAL A 4 10.19 4.03 -3.19
CA VAL A 4 8.72 3.94 -3.18
C VAL A 4 8.15 4.27 -1.79
N ALA A 5 6.92 4.76 -1.75
CA ALA A 5 6.15 4.98 -0.53
C ALA A 5 5.11 3.87 -0.40
N VAL A 6 5.22 3.02 0.61
CA VAL A 6 4.22 1.99 0.90
C VAL A 6 3.22 2.55 1.87
N LEU A 7 1.94 2.56 1.48
CA LEU A 7 0.87 3.27 2.17
C LEU A 7 -0.24 2.30 2.56
N ASP A 8 -0.84 2.54 3.73
CA ASP A 8 -2.04 1.86 4.22
C ASP A 8 -2.94 2.83 4.97
N PHE A 9 -4.27 2.62 4.89
CA PHE A 9 -5.29 3.39 5.57
C PHE A 9 -6.18 2.51 6.43
N GLU A 10 -6.48 2.97 7.67
CA GLU A 10 -7.68 2.55 8.39
C GLU A 10 -8.79 3.56 8.16
N THR A 11 -10.04 3.07 8.06
CA THR A 11 -11.17 3.87 7.60
C THR A 11 -12.47 3.51 8.34
N THR A 12 -13.49 4.38 8.25
CA THR A 12 -14.81 4.10 8.82
C THR A 12 -15.65 3.14 7.98
N GLY A 13 -15.20 2.79 6.76
CA GLY A 13 -15.91 1.89 5.86
C GLY A 13 -15.19 1.75 4.52
N LEU A 14 -15.91 1.36 3.47
CA LEU A 14 -15.30 0.89 2.23
C LEU A 14 -15.17 1.95 1.12
N SER A 15 -15.92 3.06 1.21
CA SER A 15 -16.02 3.99 0.08
C SER A 15 -16.14 5.46 0.51
N PRO A 16 -15.17 6.31 0.17
CA PRO A 16 -15.26 7.74 0.45
C PRO A 16 -16.41 8.42 -0.31
N ASN A 17 -16.93 7.82 -1.39
CA ASN A 17 -18.10 8.30 -2.12
C ASN A 17 -19.42 8.06 -1.37
N LEU A 18 -19.44 7.15 -0.40
CA LEU A 18 -20.58 6.89 0.48
C LEU A 18 -20.45 7.61 1.82
N GLY A 19 -19.48 8.51 1.96
CA GLY A 19 -19.26 9.28 3.18
C GLY A 19 -18.24 8.69 4.13
N ASP A 20 -17.65 7.54 3.83
CA ASP A 20 -16.60 6.97 4.67
C ASP A 20 -15.33 7.82 4.65
N ARG A 21 -14.64 7.84 5.78
CA ARG A 21 -13.48 8.69 6.02
C ARG A 21 -12.29 7.87 6.52
N ALA A 22 -11.10 8.37 6.26
CA ALA A 22 -9.89 7.83 6.85
C ALA A 22 -9.80 8.20 8.35
N THR A 23 -9.35 7.24 9.16
CA THR A 23 -9.15 7.38 10.62
C THR A 23 -7.68 7.25 11.02
N GLU A 24 -6.90 6.52 10.25
CA GLU A 24 -5.44 6.40 10.39
C GLU A 24 -4.81 6.32 8.99
N ILE A 25 -3.61 6.86 8.85
CA ILE A 25 -2.73 6.67 7.69
C ILE A 25 -1.35 6.27 8.16
N ALA A 26 -0.72 5.36 7.44
CA ALA A 26 0.71 5.12 7.57
C ALA A 26 1.38 5.08 6.20
N VAL A 27 2.61 5.55 6.17
CA VAL A 27 3.49 5.52 5.00
C VAL A 27 4.87 5.07 5.42
N VAL A 28 5.40 4.07 4.73
CA VAL A 28 6.77 3.57 4.90
C VAL A 28 7.54 3.87 3.61
N ILE A 29 8.66 4.60 3.73
CA ILE A 29 9.54 4.85 2.58
C ILE A 29 10.55 3.72 2.47
N LEU A 30 10.52 3.04 1.33
CA LEU A 30 11.55 2.09 0.93
C LEU A 30 12.52 2.75 -0.05
N ASP A 31 13.82 2.56 0.18
CA ASP A 31 14.88 2.91 -0.74
C ASP A 31 15.90 1.77 -0.81
N GLY A 32 16.14 1.24 -2.01
CA GLY A 32 17.01 0.10 -2.19
C GLY A 32 16.59 -1.18 -1.42
N GLY A 33 15.28 -1.38 -1.18
CA GLY A 33 14.75 -2.51 -0.39
C GLY A 33 14.83 -2.31 1.13
N ARG A 34 15.29 -1.14 1.60
CA ARG A 34 15.39 -0.83 3.02
C ARG A 34 14.37 0.22 3.43
N VAL A 35 13.79 0.06 4.61
CA VAL A 35 12.96 1.11 5.21
C VAL A 35 13.88 2.23 5.68
N VAL A 36 13.70 3.43 5.11
CA VAL A 36 14.51 4.61 5.42
C VAL A 36 13.74 5.66 6.22
N ASP A 37 12.41 5.67 6.14
CA ASP A 37 11.58 6.61 6.89
C ASP A 37 10.16 6.09 7.10
N ARG A 38 9.43 6.65 8.07
CA ARG A 38 8.05 6.29 8.42
C ARG A 38 7.25 7.53 8.79
N PHE A 39 6.00 7.54 8.36
CA PHE A 39 4.98 8.49 8.80
C PHE A 39 3.75 7.69 9.25
N ALA A 40 3.20 7.98 10.41
CA ALA A 40 1.93 7.39 10.84
C ALA A 40 1.17 8.39 11.71
N SER A 41 -0.14 8.51 11.48
CA SER A 41 -1.00 9.37 12.28
C SER A 41 -2.44 8.92 12.25
N LEU A 42 -3.09 8.91 13.42
CA LEU A 42 -4.54 9.00 13.50
C LEU A 42 -4.99 10.35 12.97
N MET A 43 -6.23 10.43 12.47
CA MET A 43 -6.79 11.69 11.99
C MET A 43 -8.25 11.86 12.38
N ASN A 44 -8.61 13.08 12.77
CA ASN A 44 -9.99 13.46 13.07
C ASN A 44 -10.67 13.94 11.79
N ALA A 45 -11.54 13.10 11.24
CA ALA A 45 -12.36 13.43 10.08
C ALA A 45 -13.77 13.96 10.44
N GLY A 46 -14.07 14.14 11.73
CA GLY A 46 -15.35 14.68 12.21
C GLY A 46 -16.54 13.72 12.08
N VAL A 47 -16.28 12.42 11.92
CA VAL A 47 -17.31 11.37 11.79
C VAL A 47 -17.16 10.32 12.90
N LYS A 48 -18.26 9.65 13.23
CA LYS A 48 -18.24 8.52 14.16
C LYS A 48 -17.67 7.27 13.52
N ILE A 49 -16.96 6.47 14.31
CA ILE A 49 -16.46 5.16 13.90
C ILE A 49 -17.53 4.11 14.18
N PRO A 50 -17.96 3.32 13.19
CA PRO A 50 -18.86 2.19 13.41
C PRO A 50 -18.24 1.18 14.39
N GLY A 51 -19.08 0.59 15.28
CA GLY A 51 -18.60 -0.32 16.33
C GLY A 51 -17.77 -1.48 15.79
N PHE A 52 -18.19 -2.09 14.68
CA PHE A 52 -17.45 -3.19 14.05
C PHE A 52 -16.06 -2.78 13.52
N ILE A 53 -15.87 -1.50 13.13
CA ILE A 53 -14.55 -0.97 12.76
C ILE A 53 -13.66 -0.82 14.00
N THR A 54 -14.26 -0.34 15.12
CA THR A 54 -13.52 -0.28 16.40
C THR A 54 -13.10 -1.68 16.86
N GLU A 55 -13.96 -2.68 16.72
CA GLU A 55 -13.63 -4.09 17.04
C GLU A 55 -12.51 -4.63 16.15
N LEU A 56 -12.49 -4.26 14.87
CA LEU A 56 -11.48 -4.69 13.90
C LEU A 56 -10.12 -4.03 14.12
N THR A 57 -10.10 -2.69 14.27
CA THR A 57 -8.88 -1.88 14.23
C THR A 57 -8.36 -1.47 15.61
N GLY A 58 -9.22 -1.56 16.63
CA GLY A 58 -8.97 -1.01 17.97
C GLY A 58 -9.03 0.52 18.03
N ILE A 59 -9.33 1.21 16.90
CA ILE A 59 -9.44 2.68 16.85
C ILE A 59 -10.80 3.10 17.36
N THR A 60 -10.81 3.93 18.39
CA THR A 60 -12.04 4.42 19.04
C THR A 60 -12.36 5.86 18.66
N ASP A 61 -13.64 6.26 18.83
CA ASP A 61 -14.07 7.66 18.68
C ASP A 61 -13.25 8.62 19.55
N ALA A 62 -12.89 8.21 20.77
CA ALA A 62 -12.09 9.03 21.68
C ALA A 62 -10.68 9.28 21.13
N MET A 63 -10.05 8.25 20.57
CA MET A 63 -8.72 8.34 19.94
C MET A 63 -8.75 9.30 18.75
N VAL A 64 -9.71 9.14 17.84
CA VAL A 64 -9.85 9.97 16.65
C VAL A 64 -10.22 11.42 17.02
N LYS A 65 -11.08 11.62 18.00
CA LYS A 65 -11.43 12.96 18.48
C LYS A 65 -10.24 13.73 19.05
N ALA A 66 -9.28 13.04 19.66
CA ALA A 66 -8.04 13.62 20.18
C ALA A 66 -6.95 13.80 19.12
N ALA A 67 -7.11 13.21 17.94
CA ALA A 67 -6.14 13.27 16.84
C ALA A 67 -6.20 14.63 16.12
N PRO A 68 -5.12 14.99 15.38
CA PRO A 68 -5.12 16.19 14.53
C PRO A 68 -6.23 16.13 13.46
N PRO A 69 -6.71 17.29 12.97
CA PRO A 69 -7.68 17.34 11.87
C PRO A 69 -7.18 16.61 10.62
N ALA A 70 -8.06 15.83 9.98
CA ALA A 70 -7.71 15.05 8.79
C ALA A 70 -7.04 15.87 7.67
N PRO A 71 -7.45 17.12 7.35
CA PRO A 71 -6.77 17.91 6.35
C PRO A 71 -5.30 18.22 6.70
N ALA A 72 -4.99 18.44 7.99
CA ALA A 72 -3.62 18.70 8.44
C ALA A 72 -2.75 17.44 8.30
N VAL A 73 -3.24 16.28 8.76
CA VAL A 73 -2.54 15.00 8.63
C VAL A 73 -2.30 14.66 7.16
N MET A 74 -3.28 14.87 6.29
CA MET A 74 -3.14 14.61 4.87
C MET A 74 -2.15 15.56 4.18
N ALA A 75 -2.06 16.82 4.62
CA ALA A 75 -1.05 17.76 4.14
C ALA A 75 0.36 17.30 4.52
N ASP A 76 0.55 16.82 5.75
CA ASP A 76 1.82 16.28 6.22
C ASP A 76 2.18 15.00 5.46
N ALA A 77 1.24 14.07 5.30
CA ALA A 77 1.42 12.85 4.52
C ALA A 77 1.78 13.15 3.06
N ALA A 78 1.10 14.11 2.42
CA ALA A 78 1.39 14.51 1.05
C ALA A 78 2.81 15.10 0.90
N ARG A 79 3.25 15.91 1.85
CA ARG A 79 4.64 16.43 1.87
C ARG A 79 5.66 15.32 2.08
N PHE A 80 5.36 14.37 2.98
CA PHE A 80 6.21 13.22 3.26
C PHE A 80 6.39 12.32 2.05
N VAL A 81 5.31 12.00 1.34
CA VAL A 81 5.33 11.18 0.11
C VAL A 81 5.94 11.96 -1.06
N GLY A 82 5.61 13.24 -1.21
CA GLY A 82 6.04 14.04 -2.35
C GLY A 82 5.65 13.42 -3.69
N ALA A 83 6.58 13.40 -4.63
CA ALA A 83 6.42 12.78 -5.95
C ALA A 83 6.74 11.27 -5.96
N THR A 84 7.03 10.66 -4.80
CA THR A 84 7.40 9.25 -4.71
C THR A 84 6.25 8.36 -5.18
N PRO A 85 6.49 7.34 -6.04
CA PRO A 85 5.48 6.39 -6.44
C PRO A 85 4.95 5.61 -5.23
N ILE A 86 3.64 5.36 -5.20
CA ILE A 86 2.97 4.70 -4.08
C ILE A 86 2.76 3.21 -4.37
N VAL A 87 2.90 2.42 -3.33
CA VAL A 87 2.57 0.99 -3.28
C VAL A 87 1.55 0.78 -2.16
N ALA A 88 0.55 -0.07 -2.38
CA ALA A 88 -0.37 -0.51 -1.33
C ALA A 88 -0.83 -1.94 -1.56
N HIS A 89 -1.34 -2.60 -0.53
CA HIS A 89 -1.97 -3.90 -0.67
C HIS A 89 -3.48 -3.73 -0.87
N ASN A 90 -4.04 -4.15 -2.01
CA ASN A 90 -5.37 -3.76 -2.48
C ASN A 90 -5.46 -2.25 -2.82
N ALA A 91 -4.46 -1.74 -3.50
CA ALA A 91 -4.22 -0.33 -3.76
C ALA A 91 -5.40 0.48 -4.35
N SER A 92 -6.41 -0.19 -4.92
CA SER A 92 -7.64 0.50 -5.37
C SER A 92 -8.43 1.10 -4.21
N PHE A 93 -8.34 0.48 -3.03
CA PHE A 93 -8.96 0.97 -1.80
C PHE A 93 -8.21 2.22 -1.30
N ASP A 94 -6.93 2.10 -1.04
CA ASP A 94 -6.10 3.19 -0.51
C ASP A 94 -6.06 4.39 -1.45
N ARG A 95 -5.96 4.16 -2.76
CA ARG A 95 -5.97 5.23 -3.75
C ARG A 95 -7.26 6.06 -3.70
N ARG A 96 -8.42 5.43 -3.45
CA ARG A 96 -9.69 6.16 -3.32
C ARG A 96 -9.67 7.08 -2.11
N PHE A 97 -9.20 6.60 -0.95
CA PHE A 97 -9.10 7.42 0.26
C PHE A 97 -8.01 8.48 0.13
N TRP A 98 -6.84 8.14 -0.39
CA TRP A 98 -5.78 9.10 -0.68
C TRP A 98 -6.28 10.27 -1.53
N THR A 99 -6.93 9.96 -2.65
CA THR A 99 -7.46 10.97 -3.56
C THR A 99 -8.56 11.80 -2.91
N ALA A 100 -9.51 11.16 -2.23
CA ALA A 100 -10.66 11.86 -1.63
C ALA A 100 -10.25 12.74 -0.44
N GLU A 101 -9.38 12.26 0.44
CA GLU A 101 -8.94 13.06 1.60
C GLU A 101 -8.03 14.22 1.17
N LEU A 102 -7.16 14.03 0.18
CA LEU A 102 -6.36 15.13 -0.39
C LEU A 102 -7.24 16.16 -1.10
N GLN A 103 -8.26 15.72 -1.84
CA GLN A 103 -9.22 16.64 -2.47
C GLN A 103 -9.96 17.48 -1.43
N ARG A 104 -10.38 16.88 -0.29
CA ARG A 104 -11.00 17.61 0.83
C ARG A 104 -10.04 18.62 1.46
N ALA A 105 -8.75 18.31 1.47
CA ALA A 105 -7.69 19.21 1.94
C ALA A 105 -7.27 20.26 0.89
N GLY A 106 -7.83 20.25 -0.33
CA GLY A 106 -7.46 21.15 -1.41
C GLY A 106 -6.07 20.88 -2.02
N ILE A 107 -5.55 19.66 -1.85
CA ILE A 107 -4.19 19.28 -2.28
C ILE A 107 -4.27 18.42 -3.54
N PRO A 108 -3.65 18.82 -4.65
CA PRO A 108 -3.60 18.01 -5.86
C PRO A 108 -2.68 16.79 -5.66
N THR A 109 -3.03 15.68 -6.31
CA THR A 109 -2.19 14.48 -6.31
C THR A 109 -2.14 13.86 -7.70
N SER A 110 -0.93 13.39 -8.08
CA SER A 110 -0.68 12.65 -9.32
C SER A 110 0.11 11.37 -9.06
N ASN A 111 0.23 10.94 -7.81
CA ASN A 111 0.97 9.75 -7.45
C ASN A 111 0.41 8.50 -8.15
N ARG A 112 1.32 7.69 -8.68
CA ARG A 112 1.00 6.42 -9.34
C ARG A 112 1.02 5.30 -8.31
N PHE A 113 0.04 4.39 -8.39
CA PHE A 113 -0.14 3.30 -7.44
C PHE A 113 0.16 1.93 -8.05
N ALA A 114 1.08 1.19 -7.45
CA ALA A 114 1.24 -0.23 -7.67
C ALA A 114 0.52 -1.03 -6.57
N CYS A 115 -0.02 -2.20 -6.92
CA CYS A 115 -0.82 -3.04 -6.04
C CYS A 115 -0.14 -4.38 -5.80
N THR A 116 0.39 -4.60 -4.59
CA THR A 116 1.05 -5.88 -4.23
C THR A 116 0.10 -7.07 -4.35
N MET A 117 -1.21 -6.92 -4.04
CA MET A 117 -2.20 -7.98 -4.22
C MET A 117 -2.36 -8.39 -5.69
N LEU A 118 -2.47 -7.42 -6.60
CA LEU A 118 -2.61 -7.70 -8.04
C LEU A 118 -1.34 -8.32 -8.62
N ILE A 119 -0.17 -7.86 -8.18
CA ILE A 119 1.12 -8.41 -8.59
C ILE A 119 1.27 -9.83 -8.07
N ALA A 120 0.96 -10.08 -6.78
CA ALA A 120 1.00 -11.41 -6.18
C ALA A 120 0.09 -12.41 -6.91
N ARG A 121 -1.09 -11.98 -7.39
CA ARG A 121 -1.97 -12.82 -8.23
C ARG A 121 -1.32 -13.25 -9.55
N ARG A 122 -0.28 -12.59 -10.01
CA ARG A 122 0.47 -12.92 -11.24
C ARG A 122 1.66 -13.80 -10.95
N LEU A 123 2.37 -13.54 -9.85
CA LEU A 123 3.61 -14.22 -9.51
C LEU A 123 3.40 -15.46 -8.66
N TYR A 124 2.37 -15.45 -7.81
CA TYR A 124 2.09 -16.52 -6.84
C TYR A 124 0.68 -17.11 -7.05
N PRO A 125 0.38 -17.66 -8.24
CA PRO A 125 -0.97 -18.13 -8.57
C PRO A 125 -1.44 -19.30 -7.68
N GLU A 126 -0.51 -20.01 -7.03
CA GLU A 126 -0.77 -21.15 -6.16
C GLU A 126 -1.01 -20.76 -4.68
N ALA A 127 -0.92 -19.45 -4.36
CA ALA A 127 -1.24 -19.00 -3.01
C ALA A 127 -2.73 -19.31 -2.68
N PRO A 128 -3.05 -19.78 -1.46
CA PRO A 128 -4.41 -20.11 -1.06
C PRO A 128 -5.40 -18.96 -1.25
N ASN A 129 -4.93 -17.77 -1.00
CA ASN A 129 -5.56 -16.49 -1.36
C ASN A 129 -4.48 -15.38 -1.37
N HIS A 130 -4.89 -14.16 -1.76
CA HIS A 130 -3.95 -13.04 -1.89
C HIS A 130 -4.22 -11.93 -0.87
N LYS A 131 -4.74 -12.28 0.32
CA LYS A 131 -4.79 -11.37 1.48
C LYS A 131 -3.37 -11.15 2.00
N LEU A 132 -3.11 -9.95 2.53
CA LEU A 132 -1.77 -9.58 3.02
C LEU A 132 -1.22 -10.61 4.01
N GLY A 133 -1.98 -10.91 5.06
CA GLY A 133 -1.56 -11.90 6.07
C GLY A 133 -1.22 -13.27 5.50
N THR A 134 -1.98 -13.78 4.52
CA THR A 134 -1.70 -15.07 3.87
C THR A 134 -0.39 -15.04 3.09
N LEU A 135 -0.11 -13.95 2.39
CA LEU A 135 1.14 -13.81 1.62
C LEU A 135 2.35 -13.63 2.55
N ILE A 136 2.18 -12.92 3.66
CA ILE A 136 3.21 -12.79 4.69
C ILE A 136 3.58 -14.16 5.27
N ASP A 137 2.58 -14.99 5.61
CA ASP A 137 2.82 -16.36 6.11
C ASP A 137 3.45 -17.25 5.05
N LEU A 138 2.92 -17.24 3.82
CA LEU A 138 3.44 -18.04 2.71
C LEU A 138 4.94 -17.79 2.46
N HIS A 139 5.36 -16.53 2.55
CA HIS A 139 6.75 -16.14 2.32
C HIS A 139 7.58 -16.02 3.60
N GLN A 140 7.02 -16.38 4.77
CA GLN A 140 7.67 -16.31 6.09
C GLN A 140 8.25 -14.90 6.37
N LEU A 141 7.48 -13.86 6.03
CA LEU A 141 7.89 -12.47 6.21
C LEU A 141 7.55 -11.98 7.63
N PRO A 142 8.25 -10.96 8.14
CA PRO A 142 7.99 -10.39 9.46
C PRO A 142 6.55 -9.87 9.61
N ARG A 143 5.97 -10.06 10.81
CA ARG A 143 4.71 -9.45 11.24
C ARG A 143 4.99 -8.43 12.33
N PRO A 144 5.29 -7.18 11.99
CA PRO A 144 5.50 -6.12 12.98
C PRO A 144 4.16 -5.67 13.57
N GLY A 145 4.16 -5.33 14.86
CA GLY A 145 3.04 -4.65 15.51
C GLY A 145 1.74 -5.46 15.61
N VAL A 146 0.63 -4.74 15.67
CA VAL A 146 -0.73 -5.29 15.78
C VAL A 146 -1.40 -5.21 14.41
N ALA A 147 -2.00 -6.29 13.95
CA ALA A 147 -2.78 -6.34 12.71
C ALA A 147 -3.94 -5.31 12.73
N HIS A 148 -4.33 -4.82 11.58
CA HIS A 148 -5.32 -3.75 11.43
C HIS A 148 -4.94 -2.45 12.15
N ARG A 149 -3.65 -2.12 12.10
CA ARG A 149 -3.10 -0.81 12.37
C ARG A 149 -2.26 -0.41 11.16
N ALA A 150 -2.54 0.74 10.62
CA ALA A 150 -2.01 1.17 9.32
C ALA A 150 -0.49 1.03 9.21
N LEU A 151 0.28 1.31 10.28
CA LEU A 151 1.74 1.18 10.24
C LEU A 151 2.18 -0.29 10.13
N ALA A 152 1.56 -1.20 10.87
CA ALA A 152 1.90 -2.62 10.82
C ALA A 152 1.59 -3.20 9.43
N ASP A 153 0.43 -2.85 8.85
CA ASP A 153 0.01 -3.32 7.54
C ASP A 153 0.85 -2.70 6.41
N ALA A 154 1.24 -1.42 6.52
CA ALA A 154 2.20 -0.79 5.60
C ALA A 154 3.59 -1.45 5.65
N GLU A 155 4.11 -1.79 6.84
CA GLU A 155 5.40 -2.50 6.99
C GLU A 155 5.33 -3.94 6.44
N MET A 156 4.22 -4.66 6.64
CA MET A 156 4.00 -5.96 6.01
C MET A 156 3.94 -5.83 4.48
N ALA A 157 3.21 -4.85 3.96
CA ALA A 157 3.14 -4.60 2.52
C ALA A 157 4.51 -4.20 1.93
N ALA A 158 5.33 -3.47 2.69
CA ALA A 158 6.70 -3.13 2.32
C ALA A 158 7.60 -4.37 2.22
N SER A 159 7.50 -5.27 3.20
CA SER A 159 8.25 -6.55 3.18
C SER A 159 7.81 -7.43 2.01
N LEU A 160 6.51 -7.48 1.70
CA LEU A 160 5.99 -8.19 0.53
C LEU A 160 6.45 -7.56 -0.78
N TRP A 161 6.50 -6.23 -0.87
CA TRP A 161 7.02 -5.54 -2.04
C TRP A 161 8.49 -5.89 -2.30
N ASP A 162 9.33 -5.86 -1.27
CA ASP A 162 10.75 -6.23 -1.38
C ASP A 162 10.90 -7.70 -1.80
N ARG A 163 10.13 -8.62 -1.21
CA ARG A 163 10.07 -10.03 -1.61
C ARG A 163 9.72 -10.20 -3.09
N ILE A 164 8.73 -9.50 -3.59
CA ILE A 164 8.34 -9.50 -5.00
C ILE A 164 9.52 -9.07 -5.90
N LEU A 165 10.24 -8.02 -5.53
CA LEU A 165 11.40 -7.55 -6.28
C LEU A 165 12.55 -8.57 -6.28
N VAL A 166 12.77 -9.24 -5.15
CA VAL A 166 13.77 -10.32 -5.01
C VAL A 166 13.39 -11.50 -5.92
N ASP A 167 12.14 -11.94 -5.88
CA ASP A 167 11.68 -13.08 -6.70
C ASP A 167 11.72 -12.76 -8.21
N LEU A 168 11.38 -11.55 -8.61
CA LEU A 168 11.49 -11.12 -10.00
C LEU A 168 12.93 -11.20 -10.50
N ARG A 169 13.93 -10.86 -9.66
CA ARG A 169 15.34 -10.98 -10.02
C ARG A 169 15.79 -12.43 -10.06
N HIS A 170 15.56 -13.17 -8.99
CA HIS A 170 16.19 -14.49 -8.80
C HIS A 170 15.44 -15.62 -9.51
N GLN A 171 14.09 -15.55 -9.56
CA GLN A 171 13.30 -16.63 -10.15
C GLN A 171 12.91 -16.33 -11.60
N HIS A 172 12.77 -15.06 -11.97
CA HIS A 172 12.33 -14.65 -13.30
C HIS A 172 13.41 -13.94 -14.13
N GLY A 173 14.62 -13.75 -13.57
CA GLY A 173 15.76 -13.15 -14.29
C GLY A 173 15.56 -11.68 -14.69
N VAL A 174 14.61 -10.95 -14.09
CA VAL A 174 14.40 -9.53 -14.37
C VAL A 174 15.46 -8.71 -13.63
N PRO A 175 16.40 -8.05 -14.31
CA PRO A 175 17.62 -7.53 -13.66
C PRO A 175 17.31 -6.33 -12.73
N ASP A 176 16.41 -5.43 -13.13
CA ASP A 176 16.07 -4.23 -12.36
C ASP A 176 14.55 -3.98 -12.36
N PRO A 177 13.77 -4.79 -11.60
CA PRO A 177 12.34 -4.57 -11.49
C PRO A 177 12.07 -3.27 -10.72
N ASP A 178 11.31 -2.37 -11.34
CA ASP A 178 10.92 -1.09 -10.79
C ASP A 178 9.40 -0.93 -10.66
N HIS A 179 8.95 0.16 -10.05
CA HIS A 179 7.53 0.46 -9.87
C HIS A 179 6.78 0.52 -11.21
N ALA A 180 7.38 1.06 -12.26
CA ALA A 180 6.72 1.19 -13.57
C ALA A 180 6.52 -0.17 -14.23
N LEU A 181 7.51 -1.08 -14.12
CA LEU A 181 7.38 -2.46 -14.58
C LEU A 181 6.28 -3.19 -13.82
N LEU A 182 6.24 -3.06 -12.49
CA LEU A 182 5.23 -3.72 -11.66
C LEU A 182 3.82 -3.19 -11.93
N MET A 183 3.66 -1.91 -12.26
CA MET A 183 2.39 -1.37 -12.74
C MET A 183 1.93 -2.02 -14.05
N ARG A 184 2.84 -2.34 -14.97
CA ARG A 184 2.51 -3.07 -16.20
C ARG A 184 2.19 -4.53 -15.90
N LEU A 185 2.96 -5.17 -15.01
CA LEU A 185 2.73 -6.56 -14.59
C LEU A 185 1.36 -6.73 -13.93
N GLN A 186 0.95 -5.83 -13.02
CA GLN A 186 -0.37 -5.92 -12.38
C GLN A 186 -1.54 -5.80 -13.36
N ALA A 187 -1.34 -5.11 -14.49
CA ALA A 187 -2.34 -4.96 -15.55
C ALA A 187 -2.32 -6.13 -16.55
N CYS A 188 -1.29 -6.97 -16.54
CA CYS A 188 -1.14 -8.09 -17.45
C CYS A 188 -2.20 -9.17 -17.20
N ALA A 189 -2.76 -9.76 -18.25
CA ALA A 189 -3.59 -10.95 -18.11
C ALA A 189 -2.74 -12.13 -17.58
N ARG A 190 -3.31 -12.97 -16.69
CA ARG A 190 -2.57 -14.07 -16.05
C ARG A 190 -1.83 -14.97 -17.07
N ALA A 191 -2.51 -15.36 -18.14
CA ALA A 191 -1.93 -16.20 -19.18
C ALA A 191 -0.75 -15.54 -19.95
N ALA A 192 -0.68 -14.21 -19.95
CA ALA A 192 0.38 -13.47 -20.64
C ALA A 192 1.61 -13.18 -19.76
N VAL A 193 1.55 -13.49 -18.46
CA VAL A 193 2.65 -13.19 -17.51
C VAL A 193 3.98 -13.84 -17.92
N PRO A 194 4.05 -15.14 -18.31
CA PRO A 194 5.32 -15.74 -18.71
C PRO A 194 5.97 -15.00 -19.90
N ALA A 195 5.19 -14.70 -20.94
CA ALA A 195 5.69 -13.97 -22.11
C ALA A 195 6.03 -12.50 -21.78
N PHE A 196 5.30 -11.88 -20.84
CA PHE A 196 5.62 -10.53 -20.35
C PHE A 196 6.99 -10.51 -19.66
N LEU A 197 7.24 -11.44 -18.73
CA LEU A 197 8.48 -11.51 -17.96
C LEU A 197 9.68 -11.88 -18.87
N ALA A 198 9.51 -12.84 -19.80
CA ALA A 198 10.56 -13.21 -20.74
C ALA A 198 11.10 -12.01 -21.55
N ARG A 199 10.22 -11.06 -21.93
CA ARG A 199 10.63 -9.83 -22.63
C ARG A 199 11.43 -8.85 -21.75
N GLN A 200 11.34 -8.97 -20.42
CA GLN A 200 12.11 -8.10 -19.50
C GLN A 200 13.53 -8.64 -19.27
N VAL A 201 13.77 -9.92 -19.52
CA VAL A 201 15.10 -10.57 -19.40
C VAL A 201 15.98 -10.26 -20.63
N GLY A 202 15.38 -10.12 -21.82
CA GLY A 202 16.08 -9.92 -23.09
C GLY A 202 16.43 -8.47 -23.46
N GLY A 203 16.26 -7.49 -22.60
CA GLY A 203 16.33 -6.06 -22.90
C GLY A 203 17.74 -5.42 -22.92
N TRP A 204 18.80 -6.18 -23.20
CA TRP A 204 20.15 -5.66 -23.48
C TRP A 204 20.67 -6.29 -24.76
N GLY A 205 20.21 -5.79 -25.89
CA GLY A 205 20.70 -6.03 -27.22
C GLY A 205 20.76 -4.71 -27.98
#